data_a402b6a2634e7ee7e02b594da934fb8c
#
_entry.id   a402b6a2634e7ee7e02b594da934fb8c
#
_cell.length_a   1.000
_cell.length_b   1.000
_cell.length_c   1.000
_cell.angle_alpha   90.00
_cell.angle_beta   90.00
_cell.angle_gamma   90.00
#
_symmetry.space_group_name_H-M   'P 1'
#
loop_
_entity.id
_entity.type
_entity.pdbx_description
1 polymer ?
#
loop_
_entity_poly.entity_id
_entity_poly.type
_entity_poly.pdbx_seq_one_letter_code
_entity_poly.pdbx_strand_id
1 'polypeptide(L)'
;RQRQMCIRDRTISKVLAMAVLTGLSVMDYRIRKVPRDILLLCMAGVIIYQVLTGNVDWKLSVAGGLSGILFLWISKITNEAIGYGDSLAILILGIYLGIWGLLEVLMTAFFILGIIGLICVVIKRKKKGLAFPFYPFLTVGYLLGVCIGGI
;
A
#
# COMPACT_ATOMS: atom_id res chain seq x y z
N ARG A 1 22.58 -23.85 1.51
CA ARG A 1 21.67 -23.77 0.32
C ARG A 1 20.25 -23.27 0.67
N GLN A 2 19.63 -23.74 1.77
CA GLN A 2 18.27 -23.29 2.17
C GLN A 2 18.21 -21.80 2.54
N ARG A 3 19.19 -21.22 3.22
CA ARG A 3 19.23 -19.80 3.56
C ARG A 3 19.30 -18.88 2.33
N GLN A 4 20.03 -19.27 1.30
CA GLN A 4 20.13 -18.50 0.05
C GLN A 4 18.84 -18.53 -0.77
N MET A 5 18.10 -19.63 -0.77
CA MET A 5 16.77 -19.71 -1.39
C MET A 5 15.78 -18.76 -0.72
N CYS A 6 15.73 -18.76 0.61
CA CYS A 6 14.79 -17.92 1.36
C CYS A 6 15.04 -16.41 1.18
N ILE A 7 16.32 -16.01 1.11
CA ILE A 7 16.70 -14.60 0.85
C ILE A 7 16.33 -14.21 -0.58
N ARG A 8 16.56 -15.07 -1.56
CA ARG A 8 16.22 -14.81 -2.97
C ARG A 8 14.73 -14.69 -3.19
N ASP A 9 13.94 -15.56 -2.58
CA ASP A 9 12.48 -15.52 -2.68
C ASP A 9 11.90 -14.27 -2.02
N ARG A 10 12.45 -13.84 -0.89
CA ARG A 10 12.07 -12.59 -0.22
C ARG A 10 12.41 -11.36 -1.08
N THR A 11 13.56 -11.34 -1.74
CA THR A 11 13.95 -10.24 -2.63
C THR A 11 13.08 -10.18 -3.88
N ILE A 12 12.79 -11.33 -4.50
CA ILE A 12 11.91 -11.42 -5.67
C ILE A 12 10.51 -10.92 -5.32
N SER A 13 9.99 -11.32 -4.15
CA SER A 13 8.68 -10.87 -3.67
C SER A 13 8.63 -9.35 -3.47
N LYS A 14 9.66 -8.75 -2.87
CA LYS A 14 9.75 -7.29 -2.70
C LYS A 14 9.77 -6.55 -4.03
N VAL A 15 10.53 -7.03 -5.00
CA VAL A 15 10.61 -6.45 -6.35
C VAL A 15 9.26 -6.58 -7.08
N LEU A 16 8.59 -7.72 -6.94
CA LEU A 16 7.29 -7.95 -7.55
C LEU A 16 6.22 -7.05 -6.94
N ALA A 17 6.20 -6.90 -5.62
CA ALA A 17 5.31 -5.97 -4.94
C ALA A 17 5.55 -4.52 -5.38
N MET A 18 6.82 -4.12 -5.54
CA MET A 18 7.21 -2.82 -6.07
C MET A 18 6.68 -2.60 -7.50
N ALA A 19 6.83 -3.60 -8.37
CA ALA A 19 6.33 -3.52 -9.75
C ALA A 19 4.82 -3.36 -9.80
N VAL A 20 4.08 -4.11 -8.98
CA VAL A 20 2.62 -4.00 -8.88
C VAL A 20 2.20 -2.63 -8.36
N LEU A 21 2.81 -2.14 -7.29
CA LEU A 21 2.52 -0.81 -6.73
C LEU A 21 2.83 0.31 -7.73
N THR A 22 3.94 0.20 -8.46
CA THR A 22 4.29 1.16 -9.51
C THR A 22 3.27 1.14 -10.65
N GLY A 23 2.84 -0.04 -11.07
CA GLY A 23 1.78 -0.20 -12.09
C GLY A 23 0.46 0.42 -11.65
N LEU A 24 0.03 0.16 -10.41
CA LEU A 24 -1.18 0.76 -9.83
C LEU A 24 -1.06 2.28 -9.70
N SER A 25 0.12 2.78 -9.31
CA SER A 25 0.41 4.21 -9.23
C SER A 25 0.29 4.91 -10.59
N VAL A 26 0.82 4.31 -11.65
CA VAL A 26 0.69 4.84 -13.03
C VAL A 26 -0.76 4.82 -13.49
N MET A 27 -1.52 3.75 -13.18
CA MET A 27 -2.94 3.68 -13.50
C MET A 27 -3.75 4.75 -12.76
N ASP A 28 -3.49 4.92 -11.46
CA ASP A 28 -4.17 5.94 -10.65
C ASP A 28 -3.91 7.35 -11.17
N TYR A 29 -2.66 7.63 -11.55
CA TYR A 29 -2.29 8.93 -12.14
C TYR A 29 -2.97 9.20 -13.49
N ARG A 30 -3.12 8.16 -14.35
CA ARG A 30 -3.73 8.32 -15.69
C ARG A 30 -5.25 8.32 -15.68
N ILE A 31 -5.86 7.41 -14.94
CA ILE A 31 -7.30 7.12 -15.04
C ILE A 31 -8.04 7.68 -13.82
N ARG A 32 -7.34 8.01 -12.72
CA ARG A 32 -7.90 8.46 -11.42
C ARG A 32 -8.95 7.52 -10.83
N LYS A 33 -9.03 6.29 -11.35
CA LYS A 33 -9.90 5.23 -10.83
C LYS A 33 -9.21 3.90 -11.09
N VAL A 34 -8.78 3.24 -10.03
CA VAL A 34 -8.24 1.89 -10.14
C VAL A 34 -9.42 0.91 -10.20
N PRO A 35 -9.54 0.08 -11.25
CA PRO A 35 -10.62 -0.89 -11.35
C PRO A 35 -10.52 -1.90 -10.19
N ARG A 36 -11.65 -2.14 -9.55
CA ARG A 36 -11.76 -3.06 -8.39
C ARG A 36 -11.28 -4.47 -8.72
N ASP A 37 -11.46 -4.90 -9.95
CA ASP A 37 -11.08 -6.25 -10.40
C ASP A 37 -9.57 -6.49 -10.31
N ILE A 38 -8.76 -5.48 -10.65
CA ILE A 38 -7.30 -5.55 -10.55
C ILE A 38 -6.87 -5.64 -9.08
N LEU A 39 -7.51 -4.87 -8.19
CA LEU A 39 -7.21 -4.92 -6.76
C LEU A 39 -7.60 -6.28 -6.14
N LEU A 40 -8.74 -6.84 -6.53
CA LEU A 40 -9.16 -8.17 -6.10
C LEU A 40 -8.19 -9.25 -6.60
N LEU A 41 -7.70 -9.14 -7.83
CA LEU A 41 -6.69 -10.03 -8.38
C LEU A 41 -5.37 -9.94 -7.63
N CYS A 42 -4.92 -8.73 -7.29
CA CYS A 42 -3.74 -8.52 -6.44
C CYS A 42 -3.93 -9.12 -5.04
N MET A 43 -5.10 -8.98 -4.45
CA MET A 43 -5.43 -9.56 -3.15
C MET A 43 -5.36 -11.08 -3.20
N ALA A 44 -5.96 -11.71 -4.21
CA ALA A 44 -5.87 -13.15 -4.41
C ALA A 44 -4.41 -13.61 -4.58
N GLY A 45 -3.61 -12.88 -5.36
CA GLY A 45 -2.19 -13.16 -5.55
C GLY A 45 -1.39 -13.11 -4.25
N VAL A 46 -1.63 -12.12 -3.39
CA VAL A 46 -0.96 -11.99 -2.09
C VAL A 46 -1.35 -13.13 -1.15
N ILE A 47 -2.63 -13.50 -1.11
CA ILE A 47 -3.11 -14.62 -0.28
C ILE A 47 -2.47 -15.94 -0.74
N ILE A 48 -2.47 -16.21 -2.05
CA ILE A 48 -1.84 -17.41 -2.62
C ILE A 48 -0.35 -17.43 -2.29
N TYR A 49 0.34 -16.30 -2.45
CA TYR A 49 1.76 -16.18 -2.11
C TYR A 49 2.03 -16.53 -0.65
N GLN A 50 1.21 -16.03 0.28
CA GLN A 50 1.37 -16.30 1.71
C GLN A 50 1.13 -17.77 2.05
N VAL A 51 0.13 -18.39 1.45
CA VAL A 51 -0.17 -19.82 1.64
C VAL A 51 0.97 -20.69 1.12
N LEU A 52 1.55 -20.36 -0.04
CA LEU A 52 2.64 -21.12 -0.64
C LEU A 52 3.96 -20.97 0.11
N THR A 53 4.23 -19.80 0.66
CA THR A 53 5.53 -19.50 1.31
C THR A 53 5.60 -20.06 2.73
N GLY A 54 4.47 -20.27 3.42
CA GLY A 54 4.38 -20.96 4.72
C GLY A 54 5.15 -20.34 5.89
N ASN A 55 5.99 -19.34 5.64
CA ASN A 55 6.95 -18.75 6.59
C ASN A 55 6.50 -17.37 7.12
N VAL A 56 5.24 -17.01 6.95
CA VAL A 56 4.75 -15.72 7.38
C VAL A 56 4.22 -15.85 8.81
N ASP A 57 4.61 -14.91 9.66
CA ASP A 57 3.99 -14.72 10.95
C ASP A 57 2.51 -14.36 10.76
N TRP A 58 1.72 -15.39 10.63
CA TRP A 58 0.29 -15.33 10.33
C TRP A 58 -0.46 -14.40 11.31
N LYS A 59 0.01 -14.29 12.55
CA LYS A 59 -0.53 -13.33 13.53
C LYS A 59 -0.33 -11.88 13.08
N LEU A 60 0.85 -11.54 12.56
CA LEU A 60 1.18 -10.19 12.07
C LEU A 60 0.44 -9.87 10.76
N SER A 61 0.28 -10.87 9.90
CA SER A 61 -0.46 -10.73 8.64
C SER A 61 -1.96 -10.52 8.88
N VAL A 62 -2.55 -11.26 9.81
CA VAL A 62 -3.94 -11.08 10.23
C VAL A 62 -4.14 -9.71 10.88
N ALA A 63 -3.23 -9.27 11.74
CA ALA A 63 -3.29 -7.94 12.34
C ALA A 63 -3.20 -6.82 11.29
N GLY A 64 -2.33 -6.98 10.28
CA GLY A 64 -2.25 -6.07 9.13
C GLY A 64 -3.53 -6.07 8.29
N GLY A 65 -4.13 -7.22 8.05
CA GLY A 65 -5.41 -7.36 7.37
C GLY A 65 -6.56 -6.69 8.15
N LEU A 66 -6.61 -6.88 9.47
CA LEU A 66 -7.60 -6.24 10.34
C LEU A 66 -7.51 -4.71 10.29
N SER A 67 -6.31 -4.15 10.27
CA SER A 67 -6.13 -2.70 10.12
C SER A 67 -6.66 -2.22 8.75
N GLY A 68 -6.42 -2.96 7.67
CA GLY A 68 -6.95 -2.67 6.35
C GLY A 68 -8.49 -2.73 6.29
N ILE A 69 -9.10 -3.71 6.97
CA ILE A 69 -10.57 -3.80 7.10
C ILE A 69 -11.12 -2.59 7.86
N LEU A 70 -10.42 -2.12 8.90
CA LEU A 70 -10.79 -0.93 9.65
C LEU A 70 -10.80 0.31 8.75
N PHE A 71 -9.80 0.48 7.86
CA PHE A 71 -9.78 1.55 6.87
C PHE A 71 -10.93 1.44 5.87
N LEU A 72 -11.28 0.23 5.42
CA LEU A 72 -12.47 0.01 4.58
C LEU A 72 -13.77 0.42 5.29
N TRP A 73 -13.87 0.13 6.57
CA TRP A 73 -15.04 0.47 7.38
C TRP A 73 -15.16 2.00 7.54
N ILE A 74 -14.05 2.66 7.84
CA ILE A 74 -13.97 4.13 7.88
C ILE A 74 -14.37 4.74 6.53
N SER A 75 -13.85 4.21 5.42
CA SER A 75 -14.19 4.67 4.07
C SER A 75 -15.68 4.56 3.80
N LYS A 76 -16.33 3.47 4.23
CA LYS A 76 -17.77 3.27 4.08
C LYS A 76 -18.59 4.24 4.94
N ILE A 77 -18.18 4.52 6.17
CA ILE A 77 -18.88 5.43 7.09
C ILE A 77 -18.74 6.89 6.63
N THR A 78 -17.58 7.26 6.09
CA THR A 78 -17.29 8.63 5.64
C THR A 78 -17.79 8.92 4.22
N ASN A 79 -18.67 8.07 3.65
CA ASN A 79 -19.19 8.24 2.29
C ASN A 79 -18.09 8.43 1.25
N GLU A 80 -17.10 7.54 1.25
CA GLU A 80 -15.96 7.52 0.31
C GLU A 80 -15.05 8.77 0.40
N ALA A 81 -15.02 9.47 1.53
CA ALA A 81 -14.04 10.55 1.75
C ALA A 81 -12.59 10.03 1.65
N ILE A 82 -12.37 8.77 2.02
CA ILE A 82 -11.18 8.00 1.68
C ILE A 82 -11.57 7.08 0.52
N GLY A 83 -10.87 7.15 -0.60
CA GLY A 83 -11.17 6.35 -1.78
C GLY A 83 -11.26 4.85 -1.44
N TYR A 84 -12.32 4.18 -1.89
CA TYR A 84 -12.50 2.74 -1.66
C TYR A 84 -11.31 1.92 -2.18
N GLY A 85 -10.73 2.35 -3.31
CA GLY A 85 -9.52 1.76 -3.88
C GLY A 85 -8.30 1.87 -2.96
N ASP A 86 -8.12 3.03 -2.32
CA ASP A 86 -7.01 3.28 -1.40
C ASP A 86 -7.10 2.37 -0.16
N SER A 87 -8.30 2.20 0.37
CA SER A 87 -8.56 1.30 1.51
C SER A 87 -8.29 -0.17 1.16
N LEU A 88 -8.63 -0.59 -0.07
CA LEU A 88 -8.30 -1.93 -0.58
C LEU A 88 -6.78 -2.11 -0.75
N ALA A 89 -6.06 -1.10 -1.25
CA ALA A 89 -4.61 -1.16 -1.36
C ALA A 89 -3.94 -1.27 0.01
N ILE A 90 -4.42 -0.54 1.01
CA ILE A 90 -3.95 -0.63 2.40
C ILE A 90 -4.19 -2.04 2.95
N LEU A 91 -5.35 -2.64 2.67
CA LEU A 91 -5.66 -4.00 3.09
C LEU A 91 -4.70 -5.03 2.45
N ILE A 92 -4.46 -4.93 1.14
CA ILE A 92 -3.54 -5.81 0.41
C ILE A 92 -2.13 -5.69 0.97
N LEU A 93 -1.64 -4.47 1.18
CA LEU A 93 -0.34 -4.21 1.78
C LEU A 93 -0.26 -4.70 3.23
N GLY A 94 -1.33 -4.54 4.01
CA GLY A 94 -1.42 -5.02 5.38
C GLY A 94 -1.29 -6.53 5.47
N ILE A 95 -1.96 -7.26 4.58
CA ILE A 95 -1.82 -8.72 4.50
C ILE A 95 -0.39 -9.10 4.09
N TYR A 96 0.21 -8.38 3.13
CA TYR A 96 1.53 -8.70 2.60
C TYR A 96 2.67 -8.38 3.56
N LEU A 97 2.68 -7.19 4.17
CA LEU A 97 3.77 -6.69 5.03
C LEU A 97 3.57 -6.99 6.52
N GLY A 98 2.34 -7.34 6.91
CA GLY A 98 1.96 -7.35 8.32
C GLY A 98 1.76 -5.94 8.88
N ILE A 99 1.41 -5.87 10.18
CA ILE A 99 1.04 -4.60 10.83
C ILE A 99 2.21 -3.60 10.89
N TRP A 100 3.42 -4.07 11.19
CA TRP A 100 4.58 -3.20 11.36
C TRP A 100 5.03 -2.58 10.04
N GLY A 101 5.17 -3.39 8.98
CA GLY A 101 5.54 -2.88 7.67
C GLY A 101 4.46 -1.98 7.07
N LEU A 102 3.18 -2.30 7.30
CA LEU A 102 2.08 -1.43 6.89
C LEU A 102 2.15 -0.06 7.56
N LEU A 103 2.37 -0.01 8.88
CA LEU A 103 2.49 1.25 9.63
C LEU A 103 3.66 2.10 9.11
N GLU A 104 4.80 1.50 8.84
CA GLU A 104 5.98 2.19 8.31
C GLU A 104 5.68 2.84 6.96
N VAL A 105 5.08 2.08 6.04
CA VAL A 105 4.70 2.58 4.70
C VAL A 105 3.64 3.68 4.80
N LEU A 106 2.62 3.51 5.63
CA LEU A 106 1.56 4.51 5.81
C LEU A 106 2.08 5.79 6.43
N MET A 107 2.88 5.71 7.49
CA MET A 107 3.47 6.89 8.14
C MET A 107 4.33 7.68 7.16
N THR A 108 5.16 6.99 6.37
CA THR A 108 6.00 7.63 5.35
C THR A 108 5.16 8.26 4.24
N ALA A 109 4.15 7.54 3.74
CA ALA A 109 3.26 8.04 2.70
C ALA A 109 2.46 9.27 3.16
N PHE A 110 1.88 9.23 4.37
CA PHE A 110 1.14 10.35 4.94
C PHE A 110 2.05 11.54 5.26
N PHE A 111 3.28 11.31 5.69
CA PHE A 111 4.24 12.36 5.95
C PHE A 111 4.59 13.13 4.66
N ILE A 112 4.89 12.40 3.59
CA ILE A 112 5.17 13.00 2.27
C ILE A 112 3.95 13.73 1.73
N LEU A 113 2.77 13.10 1.81
CA LEU A 113 1.52 13.70 1.37
C LEU A 113 1.20 14.97 2.16
N GLY A 114 1.45 14.99 3.46
CA GLY A 114 1.27 16.14 4.34
C GLY A 114 2.17 17.31 3.96
N ILE A 115 3.46 17.04 3.70
CA ILE A 115 4.42 18.08 3.26
C ILE A 115 3.98 18.67 1.91
N ILE A 116 3.66 17.81 0.94
CA ILE A 116 3.24 18.28 -0.40
C ILE A 116 1.91 19.03 -0.32
N GLY A 117 0.97 18.52 0.48
CA GLY A 117 -0.31 19.20 0.73
C GLY A 117 -0.11 20.58 1.33
N LEU A 118 0.75 20.72 2.33
CA LEU A 118 1.07 21.97 2.98
C LEU A 118 1.70 22.97 1.97
N ILE A 119 2.68 22.51 1.20
CA ILE A 119 3.32 23.31 0.14
C ILE A 119 2.28 23.80 -0.87
N CYS A 120 1.38 22.91 -1.31
CA CYS A 120 0.34 23.30 -2.26
C CYS A 120 -0.66 24.31 -1.70
N VAL A 121 -1.02 24.20 -0.43
CA VAL A 121 -1.90 25.18 0.24
C VAL A 121 -1.22 26.54 0.37
N VAL A 122 0.05 26.56 0.77
CA VAL A 122 0.82 27.80 0.95
C VAL A 122 1.06 28.52 -0.38
N ILE A 123 1.45 27.77 -1.43
CA ILE A 123 1.82 28.39 -2.73
C ILE A 123 0.58 28.72 -3.56
N LYS A 124 -0.43 27.87 -3.59
CA LYS A 124 -1.59 28.03 -4.49
C LYS A 124 -2.84 28.61 -3.86
N ARG A 125 -2.78 29.26 -2.74
CA ARG A 125 -3.84 30.04 -2.04
C ARG A 125 -5.32 29.87 -2.49
N LYS A 126 -5.61 29.14 -3.56
CA LYS A 126 -6.96 28.90 -4.12
C LYS A 126 -6.97 27.57 -4.89
N LYS A 127 -7.43 26.49 -4.27
CA LYS A 127 -8.36 25.55 -4.93
C LYS A 127 -8.80 24.48 -3.93
N LYS A 128 -10.00 24.63 -3.40
CA LYS A 128 -10.79 23.54 -2.84
C LYS A 128 -10.92 22.45 -3.93
N GLY A 129 -10.48 21.21 -3.65
CA GLY A 129 -10.69 20.09 -4.54
C GLY A 129 -9.46 19.55 -5.27
N LEU A 130 -8.23 19.74 -4.76
CA LEU A 130 -7.08 19.00 -5.27
C LEU A 130 -7.18 17.54 -4.76
N ALA A 131 -7.74 16.66 -5.57
CA ALA A 131 -7.62 15.23 -5.35
C ALA A 131 -6.19 14.80 -5.73
N PHE A 132 -5.37 14.50 -4.74
CA PHE A 132 -4.04 13.93 -4.97
C PHE A 132 -4.16 12.43 -5.17
N PRO A 133 -3.50 11.84 -6.18
CA PRO A 133 -3.42 10.39 -6.30
C PRO A 133 -2.64 9.84 -5.10
N PHE A 134 -3.22 8.91 -4.36
CA PHE A 134 -2.63 8.36 -3.14
C PHE A 134 -1.56 7.29 -3.42
N TYR A 135 -1.76 6.50 -4.48
CA TYR A 135 -0.88 5.38 -4.84
C TYR A 135 0.60 5.76 -5.05
N PRO A 136 0.97 6.88 -5.72
CA PRO A 136 2.37 7.24 -5.86
C PRO A 136 3.05 7.50 -4.51
N PHE A 137 2.34 8.06 -3.54
CA PHE A 137 2.89 8.27 -2.20
C PHE A 137 3.08 6.95 -1.44
N LEU A 138 2.15 6.02 -1.63
CA LEU A 138 2.24 4.68 -1.08
C LEU A 138 3.44 3.91 -1.69
N THR A 139 3.67 4.06 -2.99
CA THR A 139 4.81 3.45 -3.69
C THR A 139 6.14 4.01 -3.19
N VAL A 140 6.23 5.33 -3.00
CA VAL A 140 7.44 5.97 -2.46
C VAL A 140 7.65 5.54 -1.00
N GLY A 141 6.59 5.47 -0.18
CA GLY A 141 6.67 4.98 1.20
C GLY A 141 7.21 3.55 1.26
N TYR A 142 6.71 2.67 0.39
CA TYR A 142 7.20 1.30 0.29
C TYR A 142 8.66 1.22 -0.15
N LEU A 143 9.05 2.01 -1.16
CA LEU A 143 10.43 2.10 -1.64
C LEU A 143 11.39 2.52 -0.52
N LEU A 144 11.03 3.55 0.23
CA LEU A 144 11.84 4.02 1.36
C LEU A 144 11.94 2.95 2.45
N GLY A 145 10.84 2.27 2.80
CA GLY A 145 10.84 1.18 3.78
C GLY A 145 11.77 0.04 3.37
N VAL A 146 11.77 -0.34 2.10
CA VAL A 146 12.69 -1.35 1.56
C VAL A 146 14.14 -0.87 1.57
N CYS A 147 14.41 0.41 1.24
CA CYS A 147 15.76 0.98 1.24
C CYS A 147 16.34 1.13 2.65
N ILE A 148 15.52 1.47 3.64
CA ILE A 148 15.94 1.62 5.03
C ILE A 148 16.14 0.24 5.70
N GLY A 149 15.63 -0.82 5.06
CA GLY A 149 15.75 -2.19 5.57
C GLY A 149 14.76 -2.52 6.69
N GLY A 150 13.70 -1.72 6.86
CA GLY A 150 12.63 -1.96 7.84
C GLY A 150 11.63 -3.03 7.38
N ILE A 151 11.51 -3.24 6.08
CA ILE A 151 10.57 -4.19 5.47
C ILE A 151 11.29 -5.35 4.78
#